data_a4a4465a2b81e9d543e75e9c70af0c2e
#
_entry.id   a4a4465a2b81e9d543e75e9c70af0c2e
#
_cell.length_a   1.000
_cell.length_b   1.000
_cell.length_c   1.000
_cell.angle_alpha   90.00
_cell.angle_beta   90.00
_cell.angle_gamma   90.00
#
_symmetry.space_group_name_H-M   'P 1'
#
loop_
_entity.id
_entity.type
_entity.pdbx_description
1 polymer ?
#
loop_
_entity_poly.entity_id
_entity_poly.type
_entity_poly.pdbx_seq_one_letter_code
_entity_poly.pdbx_strand_id
1 'polypeptide(L)'
;MKILWIDLNSSYAHSSLALPALHAQIASNQDIEWIKVSATINENIGMIVDSIYRHHPDILAATAWLFNHEQLLHICTRLKALLPQSCLILGGPEFLGDNEAYLRNHPFVNCVFRGEGEEAFPQWLSCWNQPEQWAHIPGLCYIDSQQQYKDNGIARVQNFQALVPPEESYFFNWDKPFVQLETTRGCFNTCAFCVSGGEKPVRTLPIEQIRERLQLIHQHGIRNVRVLDRTFNYNTRRAKELLQLFLEFSPDIRFHLEIHPALLSEELKEELKQLPQGLLHLEAGIQSLHAPVLERSRRMGKLEDALEGLKFLCSLPNMETHADLIAGLPLYHLSEIFEDIRTCL
;
A
#
# COMPACT_ATOMS: atom_id res chain seq x y z
N MET A 1 -2.49 -9.73 -26.53
CA MET A 1 -3.38 -9.78 -25.35
C MET A 1 -3.51 -8.38 -24.77
N LYS A 2 -4.73 -7.98 -24.41
CA LYS A 2 -5.03 -6.62 -23.91
C LYS A 2 -5.45 -6.67 -22.45
N ILE A 3 -4.68 -6.00 -21.57
CA ILE A 3 -4.97 -5.88 -20.14
C ILE A 3 -5.41 -4.45 -19.85
N LEU A 4 -6.58 -4.27 -19.25
CA LEU A 4 -7.03 -2.99 -18.78
C LEU A 4 -7.04 -2.96 -17.25
N TRP A 5 -6.30 -2.00 -16.72
CA TRP A 5 -6.25 -1.71 -15.28
C TRP A 5 -7.23 -0.61 -14.91
N ILE A 6 -8.13 -0.92 -13.99
CA ILE A 6 -9.06 0.04 -13.40
C ILE A 6 -8.38 0.67 -12.19
N ASP A 7 -7.93 1.92 -12.34
CA ASP A 7 -7.22 2.67 -11.31
C ASP A 7 -8.21 3.62 -10.60
N LEU A 8 -8.98 3.08 -9.65
CA LEU A 8 -10.03 3.81 -8.93
C LEU A 8 -9.49 4.36 -7.60
N ASN A 9 -9.21 5.64 -7.55
CA ASN A 9 -8.58 6.33 -6.44
C ASN A 9 -9.58 7.08 -5.55
N SER A 10 -9.20 7.34 -4.27
CA SER A 10 -10.00 8.13 -3.33
C SER A 10 -10.07 9.61 -3.75
N SER A 11 -8.98 10.15 -4.28
CA SER A 11 -8.88 11.52 -4.79
C SER A 11 -7.85 11.61 -5.91
N TYR A 12 -7.85 12.74 -6.60
CA TYR A 12 -6.90 13.01 -7.68
C TYR A 12 -5.42 12.99 -7.21
N ALA A 13 -5.14 13.39 -5.98
CA ALA A 13 -3.78 13.47 -5.45
C ALA A 13 -3.14 12.09 -5.19
N HIS A 14 -3.95 11.06 -5.01
CA HIS A 14 -3.47 9.72 -4.71
C HIS A 14 -3.20 8.91 -5.99
N SER A 15 -2.26 7.98 -5.87
CA SER A 15 -1.97 6.96 -6.87
C SER A 15 -1.67 5.64 -6.17
N SER A 16 -1.96 4.53 -6.86
CA SER A 16 -1.58 3.19 -6.39
C SER A 16 -0.26 2.77 -7.03
N LEU A 17 0.64 2.17 -6.26
CA LEU A 17 1.84 1.53 -6.79
C LEU A 17 1.56 0.14 -7.39
N ALA A 18 0.37 -0.43 -7.23
CA ALA A 18 0.09 -1.79 -7.65
C ALA A 18 0.30 -2.00 -9.17
N LEU A 19 -0.31 -1.16 -10.01
CA LEU A 19 -0.11 -1.26 -11.45
C LEU A 19 1.35 -1.05 -11.87
N PRO A 20 2.05 0.05 -11.49
CA PRO A 20 3.43 0.22 -11.90
C PRO A 20 4.36 -0.89 -11.37
N ALA A 21 4.13 -1.41 -10.15
CA ALA A 21 4.92 -2.50 -9.61
C ALA A 21 4.74 -3.81 -10.40
N LEU A 22 3.53 -4.18 -10.76
CA LEU A 22 3.24 -5.37 -11.58
C LEU A 22 3.73 -5.21 -13.01
N HIS A 23 3.45 -4.05 -13.62
CA HIS A 23 3.87 -3.77 -14.99
C HIS A 23 5.40 -3.79 -15.14
N ALA A 24 6.14 -3.24 -14.19
CA ALA A 24 7.61 -3.22 -14.24
C ALA A 24 8.22 -4.63 -14.34
N GLN A 25 7.59 -5.66 -13.73
CA GLN A 25 8.10 -7.03 -13.80
C GLN A 25 7.95 -7.65 -15.19
N ILE A 26 7.10 -7.12 -16.06
CA ILE A 26 6.78 -7.70 -17.38
C ILE A 26 6.80 -6.67 -18.51
N ALA A 27 7.33 -5.48 -18.28
CA ALA A 27 7.36 -4.37 -19.25
C ALA A 27 8.08 -4.72 -20.57
N SER A 28 8.98 -5.70 -20.55
CA SER A 28 9.68 -6.19 -21.74
C SER A 28 8.84 -7.09 -22.66
N ASN A 29 7.65 -7.53 -22.21
CA ASN A 29 6.78 -8.39 -23.01
C ASN A 29 5.93 -7.55 -23.99
N GLN A 30 6.36 -7.49 -25.24
CA GLN A 30 5.73 -6.71 -26.30
C GLN A 30 4.39 -7.29 -26.81
N ASP A 31 4.03 -8.52 -26.45
CA ASP A 31 2.77 -9.16 -26.85
C ASP A 31 1.59 -8.72 -25.97
N ILE A 32 1.84 -7.89 -24.97
CA ILE A 32 0.83 -7.39 -24.02
C ILE A 32 0.61 -5.90 -24.24
N GLU A 33 -0.61 -5.55 -24.61
CA GLU A 33 -1.08 -4.17 -24.64
C GLU A 33 -1.69 -3.82 -23.28
N TRP A 34 -1.07 -2.87 -22.58
CA TRP A 34 -1.56 -2.38 -21.29
C TRP A 34 -2.33 -1.07 -21.46
N ILE A 35 -3.48 -0.99 -20.82
CA ILE A 35 -4.33 0.21 -20.77
C ILE A 35 -4.63 0.53 -19.30
N LYS A 36 -4.50 1.79 -18.92
CA LYS A 36 -4.94 2.29 -17.62
C LYS A 36 -6.11 3.25 -17.80
N VAL A 37 -7.20 2.98 -17.10
CA VAL A 37 -8.30 3.94 -16.93
C VAL A 37 -8.31 4.40 -15.49
N SER A 38 -7.93 5.66 -15.27
CA SER A 38 -7.90 6.28 -13.93
C SER A 38 -9.18 7.07 -13.70
N ALA A 39 -9.76 6.89 -12.53
CA ALA A 39 -10.93 7.61 -12.04
C ALA A 39 -10.88 7.79 -10.51
N THR A 40 -11.76 8.61 -9.99
CA THR A 40 -11.96 8.74 -8.54
C THR A 40 -13.32 8.16 -8.14
N ILE A 41 -13.46 7.82 -6.86
CA ILE A 41 -14.73 7.31 -6.30
C ILE A 41 -15.89 8.31 -6.40
N ASN A 42 -15.61 9.56 -6.72
CA ASN A 42 -16.63 10.61 -6.87
C ASN A 42 -17.14 10.76 -8.32
N GLU A 43 -16.54 10.03 -9.26
CA GLU A 43 -16.92 10.12 -10.67
C GLU A 43 -18.11 9.22 -11.03
N ASN A 44 -18.77 9.56 -12.13
CA ASN A 44 -19.95 8.82 -12.58
C ASN A 44 -19.56 7.41 -13.08
N ILE A 45 -20.12 6.38 -12.44
CA ILE A 45 -19.85 4.98 -12.77
C ILE A 45 -20.15 4.67 -14.24
N GLY A 46 -21.22 5.24 -14.82
CA GLY A 46 -21.58 5.01 -16.21
C GLY A 46 -20.51 5.51 -17.19
N MET A 47 -19.90 6.66 -16.90
CA MET A 47 -18.79 7.20 -17.70
C MET A 47 -17.53 6.34 -17.57
N ILE A 48 -17.23 5.86 -16.38
CA ILE A 48 -16.09 4.95 -16.16
C ILE A 48 -16.30 3.65 -16.95
N VAL A 49 -17.49 3.06 -16.86
CA VAL A 49 -17.83 1.82 -17.58
C VAL A 49 -17.75 2.03 -19.09
N ASP A 50 -18.29 3.13 -19.63
CA ASP A 50 -18.22 3.44 -21.08
C ASP A 50 -16.77 3.59 -21.56
N SER A 51 -15.94 4.30 -20.79
CA SER A 51 -14.52 4.48 -21.14
C SER A 51 -13.77 3.14 -21.20
N ILE A 52 -14.03 2.22 -20.25
CA ILE A 52 -13.41 0.90 -20.21
C ILE A 52 -13.95 0.00 -21.33
N TYR A 53 -15.27 -0.01 -21.52
CA TYR A 53 -15.95 -0.84 -22.51
C TYR A 53 -15.40 -0.68 -23.92
N ARG A 54 -15.07 0.54 -24.33
CA ARG A 54 -14.55 0.87 -25.68
C ARG A 54 -13.24 0.17 -26.02
N HIS A 55 -12.49 -0.27 -25.02
CA HIS A 55 -11.20 -0.94 -25.23
C HIS A 55 -11.33 -2.43 -25.51
N HIS A 56 -12.46 -3.07 -25.17
CA HIS A 56 -12.68 -4.52 -25.31
C HIS A 56 -11.48 -5.35 -24.80
N PRO A 57 -11.10 -5.22 -23.52
CA PRO A 57 -9.94 -5.92 -22.97
C PRO A 57 -10.18 -7.43 -22.82
N ASP A 58 -9.11 -8.21 -22.96
CA ASP A 58 -9.10 -9.64 -22.61
C ASP A 58 -9.13 -9.84 -21.11
N ILE A 59 -8.41 -8.97 -20.37
CA ILE A 59 -8.29 -8.99 -18.90
C ILE A 59 -8.67 -7.64 -18.34
N LEU A 60 -9.54 -7.66 -17.33
CA LEU A 60 -9.86 -6.55 -16.44
C LEU A 60 -9.15 -6.78 -15.11
N ALA A 61 -8.33 -5.85 -14.65
CA ALA A 61 -7.59 -5.95 -13.40
C ALA A 61 -7.78 -4.70 -12.55
N ALA A 62 -7.85 -4.87 -11.23
CA ALA A 62 -7.95 -3.73 -10.30
C ALA A 62 -7.44 -4.09 -8.90
N THR A 63 -7.13 -3.02 -8.13
CA THR A 63 -6.85 -3.12 -6.69
C THR A 63 -8.06 -2.68 -5.89
N ALA A 64 -8.55 -3.55 -5.02
CA ALA A 64 -9.62 -3.25 -4.09
C ALA A 64 -9.05 -2.80 -2.73
N TRP A 65 -9.52 -1.64 -2.31
CA TRP A 65 -9.26 -1.01 -1.02
C TRP A 65 -10.60 -0.75 -0.33
N LEU A 66 -10.60 -0.63 0.97
CA LEU A 66 -11.80 -0.32 1.76
C LEU A 66 -12.61 0.86 1.18
N PHE A 67 -11.93 1.91 0.73
CA PHE A 67 -12.59 3.12 0.22
C PHE A 67 -13.18 2.98 -1.19
N ASN A 68 -12.72 2.05 -2.02
CA ASN A 68 -13.19 1.91 -3.41
C ASN A 68 -13.92 0.60 -3.69
N HIS A 69 -13.91 -0.36 -2.77
CA HIS A 69 -14.38 -1.72 -2.99
C HIS A 69 -15.82 -1.80 -3.51
N GLU A 70 -16.74 -1.10 -2.88
CA GLU A 70 -18.16 -1.12 -3.25
C GLU A 70 -18.39 -0.55 -4.64
N GLN A 71 -17.78 0.60 -4.94
CA GLN A 71 -17.92 1.23 -6.25
C GLN A 71 -17.20 0.44 -7.34
N LEU A 72 -16.02 -0.11 -7.05
CA LEU A 72 -15.30 -0.99 -7.96
C LEU A 72 -16.15 -2.22 -8.30
N LEU A 73 -16.83 -2.82 -7.32
CA LEU A 73 -17.72 -3.96 -7.53
C LEU A 73 -18.88 -3.59 -8.46
N HIS A 74 -19.50 -2.41 -8.29
CA HIS A 74 -20.55 -1.92 -9.20
C HIS A 74 -20.03 -1.73 -10.63
N ILE A 75 -18.84 -1.17 -10.81
CA ILE A 75 -18.18 -1.02 -12.11
C ILE A 75 -17.96 -2.41 -12.75
N CYS A 76 -17.34 -3.32 -12.00
CA CYS A 76 -17.04 -4.69 -12.47
C CYS A 76 -18.30 -5.48 -12.87
N THR A 77 -19.38 -5.36 -12.08
CA THR A 77 -20.67 -6.00 -12.40
C THR A 77 -21.20 -5.56 -13.77
N ARG A 78 -21.19 -4.24 -14.03
CA ARG A 78 -21.65 -3.69 -15.31
C ARG A 78 -20.72 -4.09 -16.47
N LEU A 79 -19.42 -4.03 -16.25
CA LEU A 79 -18.43 -4.43 -17.25
C LEU A 79 -18.57 -5.90 -17.62
N LYS A 80 -18.76 -6.79 -16.66
CA LYS A 80 -18.94 -8.23 -16.93
C LYS A 80 -20.25 -8.54 -17.65
N ALA A 81 -21.30 -7.74 -17.46
CA ALA A 81 -22.53 -7.84 -18.23
C ALA A 81 -22.32 -7.44 -19.72
N LEU A 82 -21.46 -6.44 -19.96
CA LEU A 82 -21.14 -5.93 -21.31
C LEU A 82 -20.02 -6.73 -21.99
N LEU A 83 -19.07 -7.24 -21.22
CA LEU A 83 -17.86 -7.95 -21.66
C LEU A 83 -17.78 -9.32 -20.96
N PRO A 84 -18.71 -10.26 -21.21
CA PRO A 84 -18.78 -11.53 -20.47
C PRO A 84 -17.52 -12.40 -20.66
N GLN A 85 -16.80 -12.24 -21.77
CA GLN A 85 -15.61 -13.03 -22.08
C GLN A 85 -14.33 -12.50 -21.43
N SER A 86 -14.31 -11.23 -20.99
CA SER A 86 -13.11 -10.69 -20.31
C SER A 86 -12.88 -11.39 -18.98
N CYS A 87 -11.64 -11.78 -18.70
CA CYS A 87 -11.25 -12.30 -17.40
C CYS A 87 -11.14 -11.16 -16.40
N LEU A 88 -11.86 -11.23 -15.27
CA LEU A 88 -11.80 -10.24 -14.20
C LEU A 88 -10.98 -10.77 -13.05
N ILE A 89 -9.89 -10.07 -12.73
CA ILE A 89 -9.00 -10.36 -11.61
C ILE A 89 -8.90 -9.17 -10.68
N LEU A 90 -9.02 -9.41 -9.38
CA LEU A 90 -8.90 -8.40 -8.35
C LEU A 90 -7.76 -8.74 -7.39
N GLY A 91 -7.14 -7.71 -6.82
CA GLY A 91 -6.13 -7.84 -5.77
C GLY A 91 -6.28 -6.72 -4.75
N GLY A 92 -5.36 -6.66 -3.80
CA GLY A 92 -5.32 -5.60 -2.81
C GLY A 92 -5.71 -6.03 -1.41
N PRO A 93 -5.72 -5.09 -0.44
CA PRO A 93 -5.88 -5.40 0.99
C PRO A 93 -7.21 -6.09 1.34
N GLU A 94 -8.27 -5.86 0.57
CA GLU A 94 -9.58 -6.48 0.81
C GLU A 94 -9.54 -8.01 0.68
N PHE A 95 -8.55 -8.55 -0.01
CA PHE A 95 -8.44 -9.99 -0.28
C PHE A 95 -7.40 -10.71 0.59
N LEU A 96 -6.84 -10.07 1.63
CA LEU A 96 -5.85 -10.72 2.51
C LEU A 96 -6.44 -11.80 3.41
N GLY A 97 -7.76 -11.79 3.63
CA GLY A 97 -8.51 -12.80 4.40
C GLY A 97 -8.93 -14.03 3.58
N ASP A 98 -9.97 -14.70 4.07
CA ASP A 98 -10.67 -15.75 3.33
C ASP A 98 -11.56 -15.13 2.24
N ASN A 99 -11.48 -15.66 1.02
CA ASN A 99 -12.16 -15.12 -0.15
C ASN A 99 -13.30 -16.03 -0.67
N GLU A 100 -13.61 -17.15 -0.01
CA GLU A 100 -14.62 -18.08 -0.50
C GLU A 100 -16.01 -17.45 -0.64
N ALA A 101 -16.47 -16.80 0.43
CA ALA A 101 -17.78 -16.16 0.42
C ALA A 101 -17.86 -15.03 -0.62
N TYR A 102 -16.78 -14.27 -0.78
CA TYR A 102 -16.71 -13.21 -1.79
C TYR A 102 -16.86 -13.76 -3.21
N LEU A 103 -16.07 -14.76 -3.58
CA LEU A 103 -16.11 -15.37 -4.91
C LEU A 103 -17.43 -16.09 -5.20
N ARG A 104 -18.04 -16.72 -4.21
CA ARG A 104 -19.36 -17.35 -4.37
C ARG A 104 -20.48 -16.33 -4.56
N ASN A 105 -20.42 -15.20 -3.88
CA ASN A 105 -21.40 -14.12 -4.02
C ASN A 105 -21.20 -13.30 -5.32
N HIS A 106 -19.99 -13.33 -5.90
CA HIS A 106 -19.64 -12.59 -7.11
C HIS A 106 -19.05 -13.52 -8.19
N PRO A 107 -19.84 -14.46 -8.75
CA PRO A 107 -19.35 -15.48 -9.68
C PRO A 107 -18.80 -14.92 -11.00
N PHE A 108 -18.99 -13.64 -11.25
CA PHE A 108 -18.39 -12.93 -12.38
C PHE A 108 -16.93 -12.51 -12.16
N VAL A 109 -16.41 -12.57 -10.91
CA VAL A 109 -15.00 -12.42 -10.59
C VAL A 109 -14.30 -13.76 -10.80
N ASN A 110 -13.37 -13.82 -11.75
CA ASN A 110 -12.74 -15.08 -12.13
C ASN A 110 -11.74 -15.57 -11.06
N CYS A 111 -10.98 -14.64 -10.48
CA CYS A 111 -10.04 -14.94 -9.40
C CYS A 111 -9.64 -13.68 -8.63
N VAL A 112 -9.08 -13.87 -7.44
CA VAL A 112 -8.47 -12.79 -6.65
C VAL A 112 -7.05 -13.16 -6.24
N PHE A 113 -6.17 -12.15 -6.16
CA PHE A 113 -4.82 -12.31 -5.61
C PHE A 113 -4.80 -11.94 -4.13
N ARG A 114 -4.22 -12.83 -3.32
CA ARG A 114 -4.03 -12.72 -1.89
C ARG A 114 -2.55 -12.52 -1.56
N GLY A 115 -2.14 -11.30 -1.25
CA GLY A 115 -0.76 -10.95 -0.93
C GLY A 115 -0.04 -10.15 -2.02
N GLU A 116 1.24 -10.40 -2.21
CA GLU A 116 2.13 -9.65 -3.12
C GLU A 116 2.10 -10.26 -4.52
N GLY A 117 1.86 -9.43 -5.52
CA GLY A 117 1.59 -9.90 -6.88
C GLY A 117 2.79 -9.93 -7.82
N GLU A 118 3.91 -9.30 -7.48
CA GLU A 118 4.99 -9.01 -8.42
C GLU A 118 5.64 -10.29 -9.03
N GLU A 119 5.76 -11.36 -8.26
CA GLU A 119 6.26 -12.65 -8.76
C GLU A 119 5.13 -13.58 -9.23
N ALA A 120 3.94 -13.49 -8.61
CA ALA A 120 2.83 -14.39 -8.88
C ALA A 120 1.98 -13.95 -10.09
N PHE A 121 1.78 -12.65 -10.30
CA PHE A 121 1.00 -12.14 -11.41
C PHE A 121 1.61 -12.47 -12.80
N PRO A 122 2.92 -12.33 -13.03
CA PRO A 122 3.54 -12.79 -14.27
C PRO A 122 3.35 -14.28 -14.54
N GLN A 123 3.43 -15.12 -13.49
CA GLN A 123 3.18 -16.56 -13.60
C GLN A 123 1.73 -16.83 -14.00
N TRP A 124 0.76 -16.20 -13.33
CA TRP A 124 -0.65 -16.32 -13.70
C TRP A 124 -0.91 -15.84 -15.12
N LEU A 125 -0.30 -14.74 -15.53
CA LEU A 125 -0.49 -14.15 -16.83
C LEU A 125 -0.05 -15.10 -17.97
N SER A 126 0.95 -15.93 -17.75
CA SER A 126 1.39 -16.95 -18.72
C SER A 126 0.35 -18.06 -18.95
N CYS A 127 -0.62 -18.23 -18.05
CA CYS A 127 -1.67 -19.24 -18.12
C CYS A 127 -3.07 -18.70 -17.76
N TRP A 128 -3.30 -17.39 -17.94
CA TRP A 128 -4.53 -16.72 -17.51
C TRP A 128 -5.84 -17.34 -18.06
N ASN A 129 -5.79 -17.90 -19.27
CA ASN A 129 -6.89 -18.57 -19.95
C ASN A 129 -6.87 -20.10 -19.80
N GLN A 130 -6.06 -20.64 -18.88
CA GLN A 130 -5.90 -22.08 -18.60
C GLN A 130 -6.10 -22.35 -17.10
N PRO A 131 -7.37 -22.29 -16.58
CA PRO A 131 -7.65 -22.39 -15.16
C PRO A 131 -7.16 -23.70 -14.50
N GLU A 132 -6.96 -24.75 -15.28
CA GLU A 132 -6.37 -26.02 -14.81
C GLU A 132 -4.91 -25.86 -14.34
N GLN A 133 -4.20 -24.82 -14.78
CA GLN A 133 -2.83 -24.52 -14.35
C GLN A 133 -2.76 -23.59 -13.12
N TRP A 134 -3.89 -23.01 -12.70
CA TRP A 134 -3.91 -22.04 -11.62
C TRP A 134 -3.58 -22.59 -10.23
N ALA A 135 -3.68 -23.91 -10.05
CA ALA A 135 -3.41 -24.55 -8.76
C ALA A 135 -1.99 -24.29 -8.20
N HIS A 136 -1.05 -23.93 -9.04
CA HIS A 136 0.34 -23.70 -8.66
C HIS A 136 0.71 -22.21 -8.52
N ILE A 137 -0.22 -21.29 -8.79
CA ILE A 137 0.04 -19.85 -8.71
C ILE A 137 -0.10 -19.39 -7.26
N PRO A 138 0.99 -18.93 -6.61
CA PRO A 138 0.90 -18.46 -5.23
C PRO A 138 -0.10 -17.32 -5.05
N GLY A 139 -0.85 -17.33 -3.98
CA GLY A 139 -1.80 -16.28 -3.62
C GLY A 139 -3.08 -16.22 -4.47
N LEU A 140 -3.23 -17.08 -5.46
CA LEU A 140 -4.44 -17.08 -6.28
C LEU A 140 -5.60 -17.81 -5.54
N CYS A 141 -6.75 -17.12 -5.45
CA CYS A 141 -7.99 -17.71 -4.94
C CYS A 141 -9.04 -17.67 -6.05
N TYR A 142 -9.74 -18.79 -6.26
CA TYR A 142 -10.74 -18.94 -7.33
C TYR A 142 -11.73 -20.09 -7.04
N ILE A 143 -12.81 -20.13 -7.81
CA ILE A 143 -13.74 -21.27 -7.84
C ILE A 143 -13.43 -22.08 -9.11
N ASP A 144 -13.10 -23.37 -8.96
CA ASP A 144 -12.78 -24.24 -10.08
C ASP A 144 -14.01 -24.70 -10.86
N SER A 145 -13.80 -25.45 -11.96
CA SER A 145 -14.87 -25.99 -12.80
C SER A 145 -15.78 -27.01 -12.06
N GLN A 146 -15.32 -27.55 -10.94
CA GLN A 146 -16.09 -28.46 -10.08
C GLN A 146 -16.80 -27.72 -8.94
N GLN A 147 -16.86 -26.37 -9.00
CA GLN A 147 -17.44 -25.51 -7.98
C GLN A 147 -16.73 -25.59 -6.62
N GLN A 148 -15.47 -26.03 -6.60
CA GLN A 148 -14.65 -26.06 -5.40
C GLN A 148 -13.86 -24.76 -5.25
N TYR A 149 -13.88 -24.19 -4.06
CA TYR A 149 -13.00 -23.08 -3.73
C TYR A 149 -11.54 -23.55 -3.62
N LYS A 150 -10.65 -22.84 -4.24
CA LYS A 150 -9.20 -23.03 -4.18
C LYS A 150 -8.56 -21.79 -3.58
N ASP A 151 -7.74 -22.00 -2.56
CA ASP A 151 -6.91 -20.98 -1.92
C ASP A 151 -5.45 -21.45 -1.96
N ASN A 152 -4.65 -20.80 -2.78
CA ASN A 152 -3.23 -21.13 -2.93
C ASN A 152 -2.36 -20.40 -1.89
N GLY A 153 -2.93 -20.00 -0.77
CA GLY A 153 -2.25 -19.34 0.34
C GLY A 153 -2.04 -17.84 0.12
N ILE A 154 -1.03 -17.28 0.76
CA ILE A 154 -0.65 -15.86 0.63
C ILE A 154 0.64 -15.77 -0.17
N ALA A 155 0.59 -15.07 -1.29
CA ALA A 155 1.80 -14.78 -2.05
C ALA A 155 2.71 -13.82 -1.28
N ARG A 156 4.00 -14.12 -1.27
CA ARG A 156 5.06 -13.27 -0.73
C ARG A 156 6.22 -13.25 -1.71
N VAL A 157 6.68 -12.08 -2.05
CA VAL A 157 7.88 -11.90 -2.86
C VAL A 157 9.07 -12.52 -2.13
N GLN A 158 9.77 -13.43 -2.80
CA GLN A 158 10.90 -14.16 -2.22
C GLN A 158 12.15 -13.31 -2.20
N ASN A 159 12.39 -12.58 -3.28
CA ASN A 159 13.55 -11.69 -3.38
C ASN A 159 13.12 -10.25 -3.67
N PHE A 160 12.79 -9.52 -2.57
CA PHE A 160 12.36 -8.13 -2.66
C PHE A 160 13.38 -7.21 -3.36
N GLN A 161 14.68 -7.51 -3.22
CA GLN A 161 15.76 -6.71 -3.81
C GLN A 161 15.94 -6.95 -5.32
N ALA A 162 15.40 -8.04 -5.85
CA ALA A 162 15.50 -8.37 -7.28
C ALA A 162 14.33 -7.83 -8.10
N LEU A 163 13.32 -7.26 -7.46
CA LEU A 163 12.19 -6.66 -8.18
C LEU A 163 12.64 -5.45 -8.99
N VAL A 164 12.11 -5.33 -10.19
CA VAL A 164 12.23 -4.10 -10.97
C VAL A 164 11.45 -2.99 -10.28
N PRO A 165 12.05 -1.82 -10.03
CA PRO A 165 11.37 -0.73 -9.33
C PRO A 165 10.12 -0.23 -10.07
N PRO A 166 9.05 0.17 -9.35
CA PRO A 166 7.84 0.71 -9.99
C PRO A 166 8.09 1.93 -10.86
N GLU A 167 9.12 2.70 -10.55
CA GLU A 167 9.56 3.89 -11.28
C GLU A 167 9.98 3.61 -12.73
N GLU A 168 10.37 2.36 -13.04
CA GLU A 168 10.68 1.89 -14.40
C GLU A 168 9.42 1.67 -15.27
N SER A 169 8.26 1.67 -14.66
CA SER A 169 7.00 1.54 -15.39
C SER A 169 6.56 2.88 -15.96
N TYR A 170 6.15 2.91 -17.24
CA TYR A 170 5.54 4.11 -17.83
C TYR A 170 4.18 4.48 -17.21
N PHE A 171 3.61 3.61 -16.35
CA PHE A 171 2.43 3.91 -15.55
C PHE A 171 2.75 4.59 -14.21
N PHE A 172 4.01 4.77 -13.88
CA PHE A 172 4.37 5.50 -12.67
C PHE A 172 3.94 6.97 -12.80
N ASN A 173 3.24 7.49 -11.79
CA ASN A 173 2.59 8.80 -11.88
C ASN A 173 3.54 9.92 -11.44
N TRP A 174 4.34 10.44 -12.36
CA TRP A 174 5.25 11.56 -12.10
C TRP A 174 4.56 12.91 -11.91
N ASP A 175 3.31 13.08 -12.40
CA ASP A 175 2.57 14.35 -12.35
C ASP A 175 1.78 14.56 -11.06
N LYS A 176 1.96 13.71 -10.05
CA LYS A 176 1.26 13.83 -8.77
C LYS A 176 2.01 14.76 -7.81
N PRO A 177 1.30 15.39 -6.85
CA PRO A 177 1.91 16.30 -5.88
C PRO A 177 2.93 15.60 -4.96
N PHE A 178 2.90 14.28 -4.88
CA PHE A 178 3.87 13.44 -4.21
C PHE A 178 3.97 12.07 -4.88
N VAL A 179 5.11 11.42 -4.72
CA VAL A 179 5.28 10.01 -5.08
C VAL A 179 5.46 9.15 -3.84
N GLN A 180 5.24 7.85 -4.00
CA GLN A 180 5.40 6.87 -2.94
C GLN A 180 6.70 6.10 -3.13
N LEU A 181 7.44 5.90 -2.05
CA LEU A 181 8.69 5.13 -2.02
C LEU A 181 8.60 4.06 -0.95
N GLU A 182 8.89 2.84 -1.31
CA GLU A 182 8.97 1.71 -0.41
C GLU A 182 10.44 1.41 -0.12
N THR A 183 10.86 1.42 1.16
CA THR A 183 12.21 1.02 1.57
C THR A 183 12.21 -0.29 2.35
N THR A 184 11.03 -0.65 2.90
CA THR A 184 10.80 -1.91 3.64
C THR A 184 9.44 -2.49 3.32
N ARG A 185 9.29 -3.81 3.49
CA ARG A 185 8.01 -4.54 3.48
C ARG A 185 7.85 -5.36 4.73
N GLY A 186 6.61 -5.41 5.23
CA GLY A 186 6.24 -6.10 6.44
C GLY A 186 6.26 -5.18 7.65
N CYS A 187 5.76 -5.72 8.78
CA CYS A 187 5.72 -5.02 10.06
C CYS A 187 5.94 -6.01 11.20
N PHE A 188 6.82 -5.65 12.13
CA PHE A 188 7.07 -6.45 13.32
C PHE A 188 5.92 -6.41 14.33
N ASN A 189 5.09 -5.37 14.27
CA ASN A 189 3.95 -5.14 15.15
C ASN A 189 2.77 -6.07 14.76
N THR A 190 1.90 -6.38 15.73
CA THR A 190 0.77 -7.31 15.56
C THR A 190 -0.58 -6.65 15.80
N CYS A 191 -0.67 -5.35 15.50
CA CYS A 191 -1.89 -4.57 15.71
C CYS A 191 -3.11 -5.24 15.04
N ALA A 192 -4.18 -5.48 15.81
CA ALA A 192 -5.34 -6.22 15.34
C ALA A 192 -6.18 -5.46 14.29
N PHE A 193 -6.02 -4.15 14.20
CA PHE A 193 -6.72 -3.29 13.24
C PHE A 193 -5.95 -3.10 11.92
N CYS A 194 -4.68 -3.55 11.84
CA CYS A 194 -3.81 -3.23 10.72
C CYS A 194 -3.69 -4.42 9.76
N VAL A 195 -3.90 -4.15 8.47
CA VAL A 195 -3.74 -5.16 7.41
C VAL A 195 -2.31 -5.71 7.29
N SER A 196 -1.30 -4.95 7.74
CA SER A 196 0.11 -5.37 7.78
C SER A 196 0.53 -5.93 9.14
N GLY A 197 -0.42 -6.11 10.07
CA GLY A 197 -0.13 -6.61 11.42
C GLY A 197 0.44 -8.03 11.40
N GLY A 198 1.66 -8.21 11.94
CA GLY A 198 2.30 -9.52 12.03
C GLY A 198 2.96 -10.03 10.74
N GLU A 199 3.12 -9.18 9.73
CA GLU A 199 3.80 -9.52 8.48
C GLU A 199 5.32 -9.56 8.68
N LYS A 200 5.83 -10.71 9.08
CA LYS A 200 7.25 -10.95 9.42
C LYS A 200 7.92 -11.93 8.46
N PRO A 201 9.25 -11.81 8.27
CA PRO A 201 10.15 -10.75 8.75
C PRO A 201 9.97 -9.44 7.98
N VAL A 202 10.41 -8.32 8.55
CA VAL A 202 10.56 -7.06 7.81
C VAL A 202 11.69 -7.25 6.81
N ARG A 203 11.39 -7.06 5.52
CA ARG A 203 12.34 -7.14 4.40
C ARG A 203 12.75 -5.74 4.00
N THR A 204 14.02 -5.53 3.67
CA THR A 204 14.58 -4.21 3.39
C THR A 204 15.24 -4.15 2.02
N LEU A 205 15.16 -3.01 1.36
CA LEU A 205 16.00 -2.71 0.20
C LEU A 205 17.39 -2.24 0.64
N PRO A 206 18.45 -2.54 -0.10
CA PRO A 206 19.77 -1.93 0.10
C PRO A 206 19.70 -0.40 -0.01
N ILE A 207 20.53 0.30 0.77
CA ILE A 207 20.61 1.77 0.74
C ILE A 207 20.93 2.28 -0.67
N GLU A 208 21.80 1.62 -1.40
CA GLU A 208 22.17 2.03 -2.76
C GLU A 208 20.99 1.93 -3.74
N GLN A 209 20.17 0.90 -3.66
CA GLN A 209 18.96 0.83 -4.50
C GLN A 209 17.97 1.94 -4.17
N ILE A 210 17.83 2.30 -2.89
CA ILE A 210 16.98 3.43 -2.48
C ILE A 210 17.57 4.74 -3.01
N ARG A 211 18.90 4.90 -2.97
CA ARG A 211 19.59 6.07 -3.53
C ARG A 211 19.33 6.22 -5.01
N GLU A 212 19.47 5.15 -5.79
CA GLU A 212 19.19 5.15 -7.23
C GLU A 212 17.75 5.56 -7.54
N ARG A 213 16.78 5.02 -6.80
CA ARG A 213 15.37 5.41 -6.93
C ARG A 213 15.13 6.87 -6.56
N LEU A 214 15.74 7.38 -5.49
CA LEU A 214 15.64 8.79 -5.10
C LEU A 214 16.29 9.73 -6.12
N GLN A 215 17.41 9.32 -6.74
CA GLN A 215 18.02 10.07 -7.83
C GLN A 215 17.09 10.21 -9.02
N LEU A 216 16.41 9.11 -9.41
CA LEU A 216 15.41 9.13 -10.47
C LEU A 216 14.23 10.04 -10.12
N ILE A 217 13.70 9.92 -8.90
CA ILE A 217 12.62 10.77 -8.37
C ILE A 217 13.03 12.25 -8.41
N HIS A 218 14.24 12.57 -7.97
CA HIS A 218 14.78 13.94 -7.98
C HIS A 218 14.95 14.48 -9.41
N GLN A 219 15.45 13.66 -10.36
CA GLN A 219 15.58 14.02 -11.77
C GLN A 219 14.23 14.37 -12.43
N HIS A 220 13.15 13.74 -11.98
CA HIS A 220 11.78 14.09 -12.42
C HIS A 220 11.20 15.34 -11.73
N GLY A 221 11.98 16.03 -10.89
CA GLY A 221 11.56 17.28 -10.23
C GLY A 221 10.55 17.09 -9.10
N ILE A 222 10.41 15.88 -8.58
CA ILE A 222 9.52 15.58 -7.46
C ILE A 222 10.08 16.17 -6.18
N ARG A 223 9.22 16.86 -5.43
CA ARG A 223 9.60 17.54 -4.19
C ARG A 223 9.03 16.90 -2.92
N ASN A 224 8.09 15.98 -3.04
CA ASN A 224 7.49 15.30 -1.90
C ASN A 224 7.50 13.80 -2.11
N VAL A 225 8.06 13.07 -1.15
CA VAL A 225 8.14 11.61 -1.15
C VAL A 225 7.47 11.07 0.10
N ARG A 226 6.46 10.21 -0.06
CA ARG A 226 5.87 9.44 1.04
C ARG A 226 6.54 8.08 1.12
N VAL A 227 7.27 7.86 2.21
CA VAL A 227 7.87 6.56 2.49
C VAL A 227 6.79 5.64 3.07
N LEU A 228 6.57 4.49 2.43
CA LEU A 228 5.47 3.56 2.77
C LEU A 228 5.84 2.56 3.87
N ASP A 229 7.00 2.72 4.50
CA ASP A 229 7.45 1.84 5.57
C ASP A 229 6.49 1.91 6.76
N ARG A 230 5.90 0.77 7.15
CA ARG A 230 4.86 0.69 8.19
C ARG A 230 5.32 1.16 9.57
N THR A 231 6.60 1.22 9.80
CA THR A 231 7.23 1.79 10.99
C THR A 231 8.66 2.15 10.62
N PHE A 232 8.90 3.39 10.30
CA PHE A 232 10.22 3.86 9.87
C PHE A 232 11.32 3.54 10.90
N ASN A 233 11.03 3.75 12.18
CA ASN A 233 11.98 3.60 13.28
C ASN A 233 11.96 2.20 13.93
N TYR A 234 11.52 1.15 13.22
CA TYR A 234 11.54 -0.22 13.75
C TYR A 234 12.97 -0.70 14.08
N ASN A 235 13.97 -0.14 13.44
CA ASN A 235 15.38 -0.39 13.64
C ASN A 235 16.15 0.94 13.62
N THR A 236 16.72 1.33 14.76
CA THR A 236 17.41 2.61 14.93
C THR A 236 18.56 2.79 13.94
N ARG A 237 19.40 1.78 13.74
CA ARG A 237 20.53 1.85 12.80
C ARG A 237 20.04 2.12 11.38
N ARG A 238 19.04 1.37 10.94
CA ARG A 238 18.45 1.52 9.60
C ARG A 238 17.82 2.89 9.42
N ALA A 239 17.06 3.37 10.42
CA ALA A 239 16.46 4.69 10.39
C ALA A 239 17.53 5.78 10.21
N LYS A 240 18.64 5.72 10.93
CA LYS A 240 19.78 6.65 10.80
C LYS A 240 20.41 6.59 9.41
N GLU A 241 20.66 5.40 8.86
CA GLU A 241 21.20 5.22 7.51
C GLU A 241 20.27 5.89 6.45
N LEU A 242 18.95 5.75 6.59
CA LEU A 242 17.98 6.38 5.71
C LEU A 242 17.93 7.90 5.89
N LEU A 243 17.99 8.41 7.13
CA LEU A 243 18.03 9.85 7.38
C LEU A 243 19.28 10.51 6.77
N GLN A 244 20.43 9.86 6.85
CA GLN A 244 21.65 10.33 6.19
C GLN A 244 21.51 10.33 4.67
N LEU A 245 20.88 9.32 4.09
CA LEU A 245 20.57 9.28 2.66
C LEU A 245 19.61 10.43 2.27
N PHE A 246 18.56 10.69 3.06
CA PHE A 246 17.59 11.75 2.76
C PHE A 246 18.22 13.15 2.80
N LEU A 247 19.21 13.35 3.66
CA LEU A 247 19.98 14.61 3.68
C LEU A 247 20.67 14.93 2.35
N GLU A 248 21.05 13.93 1.56
CA GLU A 248 21.68 14.15 0.25
C GLU A 248 20.73 14.81 -0.76
N PHE A 249 19.43 14.75 -0.52
CA PHE A 249 18.39 15.34 -1.37
C PHE A 249 17.77 16.62 -0.77
N SER A 250 18.30 17.11 0.34
CA SER A 250 17.89 18.38 0.94
C SER A 250 18.50 19.57 0.20
N PRO A 251 17.79 20.69 -0.01
CA PRO A 251 16.40 20.97 0.40
C PRO A 251 15.35 20.60 -0.66
N ASP A 252 15.71 19.86 -1.70
CA ASP A 252 14.86 19.68 -2.88
C ASP A 252 13.70 18.69 -2.62
N ILE A 253 13.90 17.69 -1.75
CA ILE A 253 12.89 16.68 -1.44
C ILE A 253 12.52 16.74 0.05
N ARG A 254 11.22 16.75 0.32
CA ARG A 254 10.62 16.55 1.64
C ARG A 254 10.11 15.13 1.76
N PHE A 255 10.40 14.47 2.89
CA PHE A 255 10.00 13.09 3.16
C PHE A 255 8.89 13.03 4.21
N HIS A 256 7.84 12.28 3.92
CA HIS A 256 6.80 11.92 4.88
C HIS A 256 7.05 10.51 5.40
N LEU A 257 7.13 10.34 6.73
CA LEU A 257 7.49 9.10 7.41
C LEU A 257 6.45 8.71 8.46
N GLU A 258 6.04 7.43 8.48
CA GLU A 258 5.25 6.86 9.58
C GLU A 258 6.20 6.40 10.71
N ILE A 259 6.04 6.97 11.90
CA ILE A 259 6.93 6.71 13.05
C ILE A 259 6.15 6.12 14.23
N HIS A 260 6.76 5.19 14.95
CA HIS A 260 6.21 4.67 16.19
C HIS A 260 6.81 5.44 17.38
N PRO A 261 6.06 6.32 18.05
CA PRO A 261 6.62 7.24 19.03
C PRO A 261 7.22 6.52 20.27
N ALA A 262 6.68 5.35 20.66
CA ALA A 262 7.25 4.57 21.78
C ALA A 262 8.59 3.89 21.45
N LEU A 263 9.07 3.94 20.21
CA LEU A 263 10.33 3.29 19.78
C LEU A 263 11.43 4.31 19.45
N LEU A 264 11.35 5.51 19.96
CA LEU A 264 12.37 6.53 19.76
C LEU A 264 13.55 6.29 20.72
N SER A 265 14.66 5.77 20.21
CA SER A 265 15.91 5.70 20.97
C SER A 265 16.53 7.08 21.14
N GLU A 266 17.35 7.27 22.19
CA GLU A 266 18.06 8.54 22.39
C GLU A 266 18.97 8.90 21.20
N GLU A 267 19.61 7.89 20.59
CA GLU A 267 20.42 8.11 19.39
C GLU A 267 19.59 8.67 18.22
N LEU A 268 18.36 8.17 18.01
CA LEU A 268 17.49 8.66 16.96
C LEU A 268 16.94 10.05 17.28
N LYS A 269 16.63 10.32 18.57
CA LYS A 269 16.23 11.65 19.02
C LYS A 269 17.30 12.70 18.74
N GLU A 270 18.57 12.39 19.00
CA GLU A 270 19.70 13.30 18.71
C GLU A 270 19.88 13.53 17.20
N GLU A 271 19.72 12.50 16.39
CA GLU A 271 19.77 12.63 14.92
C GLU A 271 18.66 13.57 14.40
N LEU A 272 17.41 13.37 14.86
CA LEU A 272 16.26 14.18 14.45
C LEU A 272 16.42 15.67 14.80
N LYS A 273 17.06 16.01 15.92
CA LYS A 273 17.33 17.40 16.31
C LYS A 273 18.27 18.13 15.33
N GLN A 274 19.14 17.39 14.65
CA GLN A 274 20.18 17.97 13.78
C GLN A 274 19.72 18.11 12.32
N LEU A 275 18.56 17.55 11.96
CA LEU A 275 18.09 17.62 10.57
C LEU A 275 17.67 19.04 10.17
N PRO A 276 17.85 19.43 8.91
CA PRO A 276 17.44 20.74 8.42
C PRO A 276 15.92 20.91 8.46
N GLN A 277 15.49 22.14 8.62
CA GLN A 277 14.07 22.49 8.61
C GLN A 277 13.39 22.08 7.30
N GLY A 278 12.23 21.45 7.39
CA GLY A 278 11.39 21.08 6.27
C GLY A 278 11.78 19.79 5.56
N LEU A 279 12.85 19.09 5.98
CA LEU A 279 13.22 17.80 5.41
C LEU A 279 12.18 16.73 5.69
N LEU A 280 11.63 16.70 6.91
CA LEU A 280 10.70 15.67 7.35
C LEU A 280 9.31 16.22 7.69
N HIS A 281 8.32 15.39 7.38
CA HIS A 281 6.99 15.42 7.95
C HIS A 281 6.72 14.06 8.60
N LEU A 282 6.43 14.04 9.90
CA LEU A 282 6.30 12.82 10.69
C LEU A 282 4.83 12.55 11.02
N GLU A 283 4.39 11.33 10.74
CA GLU A 283 3.09 10.81 11.14
C GLU A 283 3.30 9.86 12.33
N ALA A 284 2.89 10.30 13.52
CA ALA A 284 3.08 9.58 14.77
C ALA A 284 1.81 8.80 15.14
N GLY A 285 1.79 7.50 14.87
CA GLY A 285 0.67 6.64 15.20
C GLY A 285 0.55 6.41 16.71
N ILE A 286 -0.30 7.15 17.40
CA ILE A 286 -0.66 6.95 18.82
C ILE A 286 -1.83 5.97 18.95
N GLN A 287 -2.84 6.12 18.12
CA GLN A 287 -4.06 5.34 18.01
C GLN A 287 -5.08 5.59 19.13
N SER A 288 -4.67 5.64 20.39
CA SER A 288 -5.46 5.99 21.58
C SER A 288 -4.52 6.34 22.75
N LEU A 289 -5.01 7.14 23.69
CA LEU A 289 -4.32 7.44 24.97
C LEU A 289 -4.83 6.56 26.12
N HIS A 290 -5.59 5.50 25.82
CA HIS A 290 -6.12 4.57 26.82
C HIS A 290 -5.41 3.22 26.72
N ALA A 291 -4.65 2.85 27.75
CA ALA A 291 -3.86 1.62 27.80
C ALA A 291 -4.70 0.34 27.53
N PRO A 292 -5.94 0.16 28.08
CA PRO A 292 -6.77 -1.01 27.77
C PRO A 292 -7.15 -1.12 26.29
N VAL A 293 -7.36 0.01 25.60
CA VAL A 293 -7.67 0.07 24.15
C VAL A 293 -6.46 -0.41 23.35
N LEU A 294 -5.26 0.10 23.67
CA LEU A 294 -4.02 -0.28 22.99
C LEU A 294 -3.68 -1.75 23.22
N GLU A 295 -3.82 -2.24 24.45
CA GLU A 295 -3.60 -3.66 24.81
C GLU A 295 -4.57 -4.57 24.05
N ARG A 296 -5.87 -4.25 24.05
CA ARG A 296 -6.87 -5.03 23.32
C ARG A 296 -6.65 -5.03 21.81
N SER A 297 -6.12 -3.94 21.30
CA SER A 297 -5.73 -3.79 19.89
C SER A 297 -4.36 -4.39 19.56
N ARG A 298 -3.67 -5.02 20.53
CA ARG A 298 -2.32 -5.61 20.40
C ARG A 298 -1.28 -4.61 19.89
N ARG A 299 -1.45 -3.33 20.22
CA ARG A 299 -0.45 -2.29 19.89
C ARG A 299 0.74 -2.46 20.82
N MET A 300 1.93 -2.61 20.27
CA MET A 300 3.18 -2.72 21.06
C MET A 300 3.62 -1.36 21.59
N GLY A 301 4.42 -1.40 22.67
CA GLY A 301 4.94 -0.22 23.36
C GLY A 301 4.06 0.18 24.54
N LYS A 302 4.66 0.91 25.49
CA LYS A 302 3.94 1.47 26.63
C LYS A 302 3.35 2.82 26.24
N LEU A 303 2.21 3.15 26.80
CA LEU A 303 1.55 4.45 26.56
C LEU A 303 2.44 5.62 27.00
N GLU A 304 3.11 5.48 28.15
CA GLU A 304 4.00 6.50 28.70
C GLU A 304 5.15 6.81 27.72
N ASP A 305 5.79 5.77 27.17
CA ASP A 305 6.88 5.91 26.20
C ASP A 305 6.37 6.57 24.91
N ALA A 306 5.14 6.21 24.46
CA ALA A 306 4.53 6.80 23.29
C ALA A 306 4.19 8.29 23.46
N LEU A 307 3.69 8.67 24.65
CA LEU A 307 3.42 10.07 24.99
C LEU A 307 4.71 10.89 25.12
N GLU A 308 5.74 10.34 25.73
CA GLU A 308 7.05 10.99 25.83
C GLU A 308 7.63 11.19 24.43
N GLY A 309 7.59 10.16 23.60
CA GLY A 309 8.06 10.24 22.22
C GLY A 309 7.26 11.27 21.39
N LEU A 310 5.94 11.31 21.51
CA LEU A 310 5.11 12.31 20.81
C LEU A 310 5.46 13.73 21.26
N LYS A 311 5.56 13.97 22.59
CA LYS A 311 5.96 15.29 23.13
C LYS A 311 7.32 15.71 22.60
N PHE A 312 8.28 14.79 22.53
CA PHE A 312 9.58 15.04 21.94
C PHE A 312 9.44 15.46 20.47
N LEU A 313 8.74 14.69 19.64
CA LEU A 313 8.55 15.00 18.21
C LEU A 313 7.88 16.36 18.00
N CYS A 314 6.83 16.67 18.74
CA CYS A 314 6.14 17.97 18.68
C CYS A 314 7.00 19.15 19.19
N SER A 315 8.03 18.89 19.99
CA SER A 315 8.95 19.92 20.47
C SER A 315 10.02 20.33 19.44
N LEU A 316 10.16 19.56 18.36
CA LEU A 316 11.16 19.81 17.33
C LEU A 316 10.73 20.94 16.38
N PRO A 317 11.45 22.08 16.33
CA PRO A 317 11.07 23.22 15.51
C PRO A 317 11.38 23.04 14.01
N ASN A 318 12.18 22.02 13.68
CA ASN A 318 12.71 21.78 12.34
C ASN A 318 11.88 20.81 11.50
N MET A 319 10.81 20.25 12.05
CA MET A 319 9.93 19.32 11.33
C MET A 319 8.46 19.50 11.72
N GLU A 320 7.57 19.05 10.85
CA GLU A 320 6.14 18.97 11.14
C GLU A 320 5.81 17.57 11.66
N THR A 321 5.01 17.52 12.71
CA THR A 321 4.52 16.25 13.29
C THR A 321 3.02 16.31 13.46
N HIS A 322 2.31 15.25 13.09
CA HIS A 322 0.92 15.03 13.47
C HIS A 322 0.75 13.67 14.14
N ALA A 323 -0.26 13.58 15.00
CA ALA A 323 -0.60 12.37 15.73
C ALA A 323 -1.86 11.75 15.15
N ASP A 324 -1.85 10.43 14.96
CA ASP A 324 -3.00 9.68 14.49
C ASP A 324 -3.72 8.98 15.64
N LEU A 325 -5.03 9.18 15.67
CA LEU A 325 -5.97 8.47 16.53
C LEU A 325 -6.91 7.62 15.66
N ILE A 326 -7.30 6.44 16.15
CA ILE A 326 -8.26 5.58 15.46
C ILE A 326 -9.55 5.50 16.28
N ALA A 327 -10.61 6.15 15.81
CA ALA A 327 -11.94 5.99 16.39
C ALA A 327 -12.52 4.60 16.10
N GLY A 328 -13.22 4.00 17.09
CA GLY A 328 -13.87 2.70 16.93
C GLY A 328 -13.01 1.48 17.25
N LEU A 329 -11.83 1.66 17.86
CA LEU A 329 -11.07 0.55 18.42
C LEU A 329 -11.87 -0.16 19.54
N PRO A 330 -11.62 -1.47 19.77
CA PRO A 330 -12.30 -2.20 20.85
C PRO A 330 -12.09 -1.52 22.21
N LEU A 331 -13.14 -1.42 23.02
CA LEU A 331 -13.18 -0.76 24.33
C LEU A 331 -13.00 0.77 24.29
N TYR A 332 -12.99 1.41 23.13
CA TYR A 332 -12.77 2.84 22.99
C TYR A 332 -14.09 3.59 22.92
N HIS A 333 -14.45 4.30 23.98
CA HIS A 333 -15.70 5.06 24.08
C HIS A 333 -15.58 6.44 23.43
N LEU A 334 -16.70 6.96 22.92
CA LEU A 334 -16.74 8.26 22.25
C LEU A 334 -16.24 9.42 23.13
N SER A 335 -16.55 9.38 24.43
CA SER A 335 -16.05 10.37 25.41
C SER A 335 -14.53 10.38 25.51
N GLU A 336 -13.92 9.18 25.48
CA GLU A 336 -12.46 9.00 25.56
C GLU A 336 -11.78 9.51 24.28
N ILE A 337 -12.42 9.31 23.10
CA ILE A 337 -11.91 9.84 21.83
C ILE A 337 -11.84 11.39 21.88
N PHE A 338 -12.86 12.04 22.41
CA PHE A 338 -12.85 13.50 22.58
C PHE A 338 -11.82 13.98 23.59
N GLU A 339 -11.55 13.20 24.63
CA GLU A 339 -10.51 13.48 25.61
C GLU A 339 -9.11 13.36 24.98
N ASP A 340 -8.88 12.30 24.21
CA ASP A 340 -7.62 12.06 23.48
C ASP A 340 -7.36 13.20 22.48
N ILE A 341 -8.36 13.61 21.70
CA ILE A 341 -8.23 14.75 20.77
C ILE A 341 -7.82 16.01 21.52
N ARG A 342 -8.47 16.33 22.67
CA ARG A 342 -8.11 17.52 23.47
C ARG A 342 -6.71 17.45 24.04
N THR A 343 -6.23 16.24 24.35
CA THR A 343 -4.88 16.02 24.90
C THR A 343 -3.80 16.16 23.84
N CYS A 344 -4.13 15.85 22.56
CA CYS A 344 -3.21 15.96 21.43
C CYS A 344 -3.18 17.38 20.81
N LEU A 345 -4.13 18.27 21.13
CA LEU A 345 -4.17 19.66 20.67
C LEU A 345 -3.42 20.58 21.63
#